data_639fccbaed440092ffea626d6f313add
#
_entry.id   639fccbaed440092ffea626d6f313add
#
_cell.length_a   1.000
_cell.length_b   1.000
_cell.length_c   1.000
_cell.angle_alpha   90.00
_cell.angle_beta   90.00
_cell.angle_gamma   90.00
#
_symmetry.space_group_name_H-M   'P 1'
#
loop_
_entity.id
_entity.type
_entity.pdbx_description
1 polymer ?
#
loop_
_entity_poly.entity_id
_entity_poly.type
_entity_poly.pdbx_seq_one_letter_code
_entity_poly.pdbx_strand_id
1 'polypeptide(L)'
;MNMLIGKTAIVTGASSGIGYETARLFAGEGANVIVAARRQHELDKLVAAIEWDGGKAIALAGDVRDEAYAKSLVKLAESTFGGLDIAFNNAGANGEMGPTSDVSLEGWQEALNVNLTGAFLGAKYQIPAMQRRGGGSLIFTSTFVGYTVGMPGTAAYAASKAGVIGLMKTLAAELGPQGIRVNAILPGGTATSMAEAWVDTPEKLAFVEGLHALKRRATPEEIARSVLYLASDASSFSTGSAMLVDGGVSINRT
;
A
#
# COMPACT_ATOMS: atom_id res chain seq x y z
N MET A 1 6.98 17.82 11.02
CA MET A 1 5.63 17.97 11.66
C MET A 1 5.33 16.63 12.30
N ASN A 2 5.05 16.56 13.55
CA ASN A 2 4.86 15.28 14.26
C ASN A 2 3.39 14.79 14.12
N MET A 3 2.96 14.45 12.91
CA MET A 3 1.56 14.13 12.59
C MET A 3 1.08 12.81 13.16
N LEU A 4 1.99 11.90 13.54
CA LEU A 4 1.69 10.54 13.99
C LEU A 4 2.27 10.20 15.37
N ILE A 5 2.51 11.22 16.22
CA ILE A 5 3.09 10.99 17.56
C ILE A 5 2.28 9.94 18.34
N GLY A 6 2.98 8.90 18.81
CA GLY A 6 2.41 7.85 19.65
C GLY A 6 1.44 6.90 18.93
N LYS A 7 1.24 7.06 17.61
CA LYS A 7 0.47 6.11 16.80
C LYS A 7 1.30 4.87 16.50
N THR A 8 0.61 3.75 16.36
CA THR A 8 1.22 2.48 15.92
C THR A 8 0.74 2.16 14.51
N ALA A 9 1.67 1.93 13.60
CA ALA A 9 1.40 1.65 12.20
C ALA A 9 1.95 0.29 11.76
N ILE A 10 1.20 -0.46 10.94
CA ILE A 10 1.69 -1.60 10.16
C ILE A 10 1.83 -1.16 8.71
N VAL A 11 3.01 -1.42 8.10
CA VAL A 11 3.27 -1.16 6.68
C VAL A 11 3.70 -2.46 6.02
N THR A 12 2.87 -2.98 5.09
CA THR A 12 3.23 -4.16 4.30
C THR A 12 3.90 -3.78 2.99
N GLY A 13 4.73 -4.68 2.44
CA GLY A 13 5.55 -4.36 1.26
C GLY A 13 6.63 -3.33 1.55
N ALA A 14 7.12 -3.27 2.79
CA ALA A 14 8.06 -2.24 3.26
C ALA A 14 9.51 -2.46 2.83
N SER A 15 9.85 -3.57 2.14
CA SER A 15 11.24 -3.87 1.76
C SER A 15 11.77 -3.02 0.60
N SER A 16 10.95 -2.21 -0.06
CA SER A 16 11.36 -1.31 -1.16
C SER A 16 10.23 -0.33 -1.55
N GLY A 17 10.57 0.68 -2.34
CA GLY A 17 9.61 1.58 -3.01
C GLY A 17 8.67 2.31 -2.06
N ILE A 18 7.38 2.38 -2.42
CA ILE A 18 6.37 3.17 -1.68
C ILE A 18 6.29 2.73 -0.21
N GLY A 19 6.28 1.42 0.07
CA GLY A 19 6.19 0.91 1.45
C GLY A 19 7.41 1.29 2.29
N TYR A 20 8.60 1.23 1.70
CA TYR A 20 9.86 1.63 2.36
C TYR A 20 9.83 3.10 2.77
N GLU A 21 9.53 4.00 1.81
CA GLU A 21 9.50 5.44 2.08
C GLU A 21 8.33 5.82 3.01
N THR A 22 7.19 5.13 2.91
CA THR A 22 6.08 5.35 3.84
C THR A 22 6.47 4.98 5.28
N ALA A 23 7.16 3.85 5.48
CA ALA A 23 7.59 3.44 6.82
C ALA A 23 8.59 4.43 7.43
N ARG A 24 9.57 4.89 6.66
CA ARG A 24 10.50 5.95 7.10
C ARG A 24 9.79 7.25 7.45
N LEU A 25 8.88 7.69 6.57
CA LEU A 25 8.12 8.91 6.78
C LEU A 25 7.23 8.81 8.03
N PHE A 26 6.53 7.69 8.23
CA PHE A 26 5.69 7.48 9.41
C PHE A 26 6.51 7.52 10.71
N ALA A 27 7.67 6.85 10.73
CA ALA A 27 8.58 6.87 11.87
C ALA A 27 9.11 8.29 12.14
N GLY A 28 9.51 9.03 11.10
CA GLY A 28 9.93 10.42 11.20
C GLY A 28 8.82 11.38 11.68
N GLU A 29 7.55 11.02 11.48
CA GLU A 29 6.39 11.75 12.00
C GLU A 29 5.95 11.25 13.40
N GLY A 30 6.74 10.39 14.05
CA GLY A 30 6.58 9.98 15.44
C GLY A 30 5.76 8.69 15.64
N ALA A 31 5.47 7.93 14.60
CA ALA A 31 4.82 6.63 14.73
C ALA A 31 5.80 5.52 15.16
N ASN A 32 5.27 4.52 15.89
CA ASN A 32 5.92 3.23 16.06
C ASN A 32 5.52 2.34 14.86
N VAL A 33 6.48 1.81 14.10
CA VAL A 33 6.18 1.16 12.83
C VAL A 33 6.53 -0.33 12.86
N ILE A 34 5.56 -1.19 12.50
CA ILE A 34 5.81 -2.58 12.15
C ILE A 34 6.06 -2.63 10.64
N VAL A 35 7.27 -2.98 10.24
CA VAL A 35 7.64 -3.14 8.82
C VAL A 35 7.56 -4.61 8.41
N ALA A 36 6.79 -4.87 7.36
CA ALA A 36 6.39 -6.22 6.96
C ALA A 36 6.67 -6.47 5.47
N ALA A 37 7.41 -7.54 5.15
CA ALA A 37 7.66 -8.04 3.80
C ALA A 37 8.28 -9.44 3.86
N ARG A 38 8.54 -10.07 2.69
CA ARG A 38 9.15 -11.41 2.65
C ARG A 38 10.66 -11.42 2.93
N ARG A 39 11.37 -10.32 2.61
CA ARG A 39 12.84 -10.24 2.68
C ARG A 39 13.30 -9.67 4.01
N GLN A 40 13.63 -10.54 4.97
CA GLN A 40 14.08 -10.12 6.31
C GLN A 40 15.26 -9.15 6.24
N HIS A 41 16.30 -9.46 5.49
CA HIS A 41 17.50 -8.61 5.37
C HIS A 41 17.20 -7.17 4.96
N GLU A 42 16.24 -6.96 4.03
CA GLU A 42 15.85 -5.60 3.61
C GLU A 42 15.04 -4.88 4.70
N LEU A 43 14.24 -5.64 5.46
CA LEU A 43 13.54 -5.08 6.61
C LEU A 43 14.51 -4.67 7.72
N ASP A 44 15.55 -5.46 7.98
CA ASP A 44 16.56 -5.15 8.99
C ASP A 44 17.31 -3.86 8.64
N LYS A 45 17.65 -3.66 7.36
CA LYS A 45 18.23 -2.41 6.88
C LYS A 45 17.28 -1.22 7.09
N LEU A 46 16.00 -1.41 6.80
CA LEU A 46 15.00 -0.36 6.99
C LEU A 46 14.86 -0.01 8.47
N VAL A 47 14.78 -1.00 9.36
CA VAL A 47 14.73 -0.78 10.81
C VAL A 47 15.95 0.01 11.27
N ALA A 48 17.15 -0.41 10.87
CA ALA A 48 18.40 0.28 11.24
C ALA A 48 18.40 1.75 10.74
N ALA A 49 17.90 2.02 9.53
CA ALA A 49 17.80 3.36 8.99
C ALA A 49 16.79 4.22 9.79
N ILE A 50 15.64 3.66 10.14
CA ILE A 50 14.63 4.36 10.96
C ILE A 50 15.17 4.67 12.35
N GLU A 51 15.86 3.71 12.99
CA GLU A 51 16.46 3.90 14.32
C GLU A 51 17.60 4.94 14.30
N TRP A 52 18.41 4.92 13.25
CA TRP A 52 19.44 5.94 13.03
C TRP A 52 18.87 7.36 12.94
N ASP A 53 17.72 7.50 12.30
CA ASP A 53 16.99 8.78 12.19
C ASP A 53 16.19 9.11 13.48
N GLY A 54 16.31 8.31 14.55
CA GLY A 54 15.66 8.50 15.86
C GLY A 54 14.21 8.02 15.93
N GLY A 55 13.73 7.30 14.91
CA GLY A 55 12.40 6.68 14.89
C GLY A 55 12.37 5.31 15.59
N LYS A 56 11.20 4.64 15.55
CA LYS A 56 11.00 3.30 16.12
C LYS A 56 10.37 2.39 15.09
N ALA A 57 11.01 1.25 14.82
CA ALA A 57 10.46 0.23 13.95
C ALA A 57 10.81 -1.19 14.44
N ILE A 58 9.97 -2.15 14.09
CA ILE A 58 10.23 -3.59 14.29
C ILE A 58 9.89 -4.32 13.00
N ALA A 59 10.75 -5.24 12.59
CA ALA A 59 10.55 -6.07 11.41
C ALA A 59 9.85 -7.37 11.74
N LEU A 60 8.93 -7.80 10.87
CA LEU A 60 8.43 -9.18 10.84
C LEU A 60 8.38 -9.63 9.37
N ALA A 61 9.20 -10.62 9.03
CA ALA A 61 9.19 -11.20 7.69
C ALA A 61 8.10 -12.26 7.53
N GLY A 62 7.46 -12.28 6.35
CA GLY A 62 6.45 -13.27 6.01
C GLY A 62 5.69 -12.91 4.74
N ASP A 63 4.72 -13.72 4.40
CA ASP A 63 3.91 -13.59 3.19
C ASP A 63 2.50 -13.12 3.54
N VAL A 64 2.02 -12.07 2.90
CA VAL A 64 0.67 -11.52 3.12
C VAL A 64 -0.45 -12.48 2.72
N ARG A 65 -0.14 -13.54 1.94
CA ARG A 65 -1.08 -14.64 1.61
C ARG A 65 -1.32 -15.58 2.78
N ASP A 66 -0.45 -15.55 3.79
CA ASP A 66 -0.58 -16.40 4.99
C ASP A 66 -1.42 -15.69 6.05
N GLU A 67 -2.55 -16.30 6.37
CA GLU A 67 -3.47 -15.81 7.40
C GLU A 67 -2.82 -15.75 8.80
N ALA A 68 -1.98 -16.72 9.14
CA ALA A 68 -1.26 -16.73 10.41
C ALA A 68 -0.25 -15.58 10.49
N TYR A 69 0.36 -15.23 9.37
CA TYR A 69 1.24 -14.05 9.29
C TYR A 69 0.48 -12.74 9.52
N ALA A 70 -0.67 -12.55 8.87
CA ALA A 70 -1.51 -11.37 9.07
C ALA A 70 -1.91 -11.20 10.55
N LYS A 71 -2.27 -12.30 11.22
CA LYS A 71 -2.56 -12.33 12.67
C LYS A 71 -1.34 -11.99 13.52
N SER A 72 -0.15 -12.48 13.13
CA SER A 72 1.09 -12.25 13.87
C SER A 72 1.55 -10.80 13.83
N LEU A 73 1.33 -10.10 12.70
CA LEU A 73 1.61 -8.66 12.57
C LEU A 73 0.81 -7.83 13.58
N VAL A 74 -0.48 -8.10 13.69
CA VAL A 74 -1.36 -7.40 14.64
C VAL A 74 -0.98 -7.74 16.09
N LYS A 75 -0.73 -9.02 16.39
CA LYS A 75 -0.28 -9.44 17.72
C LYS A 75 1.02 -8.72 18.11
N LEU A 76 1.97 -8.58 17.18
CA LEU A 76 3.21 -7.85 17.43
C LEU A 76 2.95 -6.37 17.73
N ALA A 77 2.07 -5.70 16.98
CA ALA A 77 1.70 -4.31 17.25
C ALA A 77 1.08 -4.14 18.64
N GLU A 78 0.15 -5.01 19.01
CA GLU A 78 -0.52 -4.96 20.31
C GLU A 78 0.45 -5.25 21.47
N SER A 79 1.28 -6.30 21.36
CA SER A 79 2.18 -6.70 22.44
C SER A 79 3.34 -5.73 22.67
N THR A 80 3.80 -5.04 21.60
CA THR A 80 4.98 -4.17 21.69
C THR A 80 4.61 -2.70 21.90
N PHE A 81 3.57 -2.23 21.20
CA PHE A 81 3.19 -0.82 21.17
C PHE A 81 1.79 -0.55 21.73
N GLY A 82 1.11 -1.56 22.24
CA GLY A 82 -0.16 -1.43 22.96
C GLY A 82 -1.40 -1.29 22.07
N GLY A 83 -1.31 -1.50 20.77
CA GLY A 83 -2.45 -1.46 19.85
C GLY A 83 -2.09 -1.11 18.41
N LEU A 84 -3.11 -0.87 17.58
CA LEU A 84 -2.95 -0.53 16.16
C LEU A 84 -3.84 0.67 15.80
N ASP A 85 -3.24 1.73 15.28
CA ASP A 85 -3.94 2.95 14.86
C ASP A 85 -3.99 3.08 13.33
N ILE A 86 -2.94 2.61 12.63
CA ILE A 86 -2.78 2.79 11.18
C ILE A 86 -2.37 1.47 10.54
N ALA A 87 -2.98 1.11 9.42
CA ALA A 87 -2.52 0.00 8.60
C ALA A 87 -2.42 0.42 7.13
N PHE A 88 -1.23 0.30 6.57
CA PHE A 88 -0.98 0.51 5.15
C PHE A 88 -0.74 -0.85 4.47
N ASN A 89 -1.80 -1.40 3.89
CA ASN A 89 -1.78 -2.62 3.11
C ASN A 89 -1.30 -2.33 1.68
N ASN A 90 0.03 -2.31 1.53
CA ASN A 90 0.71 -1.90 0.31
C ASN A 90 1.35 -3.06 -0.46
N ALA A 91 1.59 -4.20 0.17
CA ALA A 91 2.17 -5.36 -0.51
C ALA A 91 1.41 -5.69 -1.79
N GLY A 92 2.13 -5.97 -2.86
CA GLY A 92 1.55 -6.27 -4.16
C GLY A 92 2.52 -6.95 -5.10
N ALA A 93 1.98 -7.49 -6.19
CA ALA A 93 2.71 -8.11 -7.29
C ALA A 93 2.01 -7.81 -8.62
N ASN A 94 2.78 -7.79 -9.71
CA ASN A 94 2.23 -7.61 -11.06
C ASN A 94 1.41 -8.83 -11.52
N GLY A 95 1.70 -10.02 -10.98
CA GLY A 95 1.18 -11.28 -11.50
C GLY A 95 1.75 -11.59 -12.89
N GLU A 96 1.13 -12.55 -13.57
CA GLU A 96 1.46 -12.90 -14.93
C GLU A 96 0.92 -11.85 -15.90
N MET A 97 1.77 -11.42 -16.82
CA MET A 97 1.53 -10.36 -17.77
C MET A 97 1.47 -10.93 -19.18
N GLY A 98 0.61 -10.38 -20.02
CA GLY A 98 0.49 -10.80 -21.42
C GLY A 98 -0.95 -10.74 -21.94
N PRO A 99 -1.19 -11.17 -23.21
CA PRO A 99 -2.54 -11.29 -23.74
C PRO A 99 -3.42 -12.13 -22.79
N THR A 100 -4.64 -11.70 -22.53
CA THR A 100 -5.52 -12.36 -21.54
C THR A 100 -5.75 -13.85 -21.85
N SER A 101 -5.77 -14.21 -23.15
CA SER A 101 -5.89 -15.61 -23.59
C SER A 101 -4.73 -16.51 -23.14
N ASP A 102 -3.57 -15.93 -22.88
CA ASP A 102 -2.33 -16.64 -22.60
C ASP A 102 -2.01 -16.67 -21.10
N VAL A 103 -2.69 -15.83 -20.30
CA VAL A 103 -2.53 -15.81 -18.84
C VAL A 103 -3.02 -17.13 -18.24
N SER A 104 -2.13 -17.81 -17.53
CA SER A 104 -2.47 -19.06 -16.84
C SER A 104 -3.42 -18.80 -15.66
N LEU A 105 -4.22 -19.81 -15.30
CA LEU A 105 -5.04 -19.72 -14.09
C LEU A 105 -4.20 -19.54 -12.83
N GLU A 106 -2.99 -20.11 -12.80
CA GLU A 106 -2.04 -19.96 -11.69
C GLU A 106 -1.54 -18.52 -11.59
N GLY A 107 -1.11 -17.91 -12.70
CA GLY A 107 -0.68 -16.50 -12.74
C GLY A 107 -1.79 -15.53 -12.40
N TRP A 108 -3.02 -15.83 -12.82
CA TRP A 108 -4.23 -15.10 -12.40
C TRP A 108 -4.43 -15.19 -10.87
N GLN A 109 -4.41 -16.39 -10.31
CA GLN A 109 -4.61 -16.61 -8.87
C GLN A 109 -3.51 -15.99 -8.03
N GLU A 110 -2.25 -16.01 -8.50
CA GLU A 110 -1.14 -15.35 -7.81
C GLU A 110 -1.40 -13.85 -7.62
N ALA A 111 -1.81 -13.15 -8.68
CA ALA A 111 -2.15 -11.72 -8.58
C ALA A 111 -3.30 -11.47 -7.59
N LEU A 112 -4.37 -12.26 -7.65
CA LEU A 112 -5.49 -12.15 -6.72
C LEU A 112 -5.08 -12.45 -5.29
N ASN A 113 -4.30 -13.50 -5.07
CA ASN A 113 -3.89 -13.93 -3.74
C ASN A 113 -2.98 -12.89 -3.06
N VAL A 114 -2.04 -12.30 -3.78
CA VAL A 114 -1.16 -11.28 -3.21
C VAL A 114 -1.90 -9.96 -3.02
N ASN A 115 -2.56 -9.45 -4.07
CA ASN A 115 -3.05 -8.08 -4.09
C ASN A 115 -4.41 -7.91 -3.38
N LEU A 116 -5.31 -8.89 -3.49
CA LEU A 116 -6.67 -8.80 -2.97
C LEU A 116 -6.86 -9.65 -1.71
N THR A 117 -6.54 -10.95 -1.78
CA THR A 117 -6.69 -11.82 -0.61
C THR A 117 -5.77 -11.38 0.53
N GLY A 118 -4.51 -11.01 0.24
CA GLY A 118 -3.59 -10.47 1.23
C GLY A 118 -4.08 -9.18 1.88
N ALA A 119 -4.67 -8.27 1.10
CA ALA A 119 -5.28 -7.05 1.62
C ALA A 119 -6.50 -7.36 2.52
N PHE A 120 -7.34 -8.31 2.13
CA PHE A 120 -8.45 -8.78 2.94
C PHE A 120 -7.99 -9.42 4.25
N LEU A 121 -6.99 -10.31 4.22
CA LEU A 121 -6.44 -10.95 5.42
C LEU A 121 -5.84 -9.92 6.38
N GLY A 122 -5.12 -8.93 5.85
CA GLY A 122 -4.65 -7.80 6.64
C GLY A 122 -5.80 -7.10 7.35
N ALA A 123 -6.80 -6.63 6.60
CA ALA A 123 -7.97 -5.94 7.14
C ALA A 123 -8.72 -6.78 8.19
N LYS A 124 -8.94 -8.07 7.93
CA LYS A 124 -9.63 -9.01 8.82
C LYS A 124 -9.08 -8.99 10.26
N TYR A 125 -7.76 -8.90 10.41
CA TYR A 125 -7.11 -8.90 11.73
C TYR A 125 -6.82 -7.50 12.25
N GLN A 126 -6.60 -6.51 11.37
CA GLN A 126 -6.33 -5.13 11.76
C GLN A 126 -7.58 -4.42 12.32
N ILE A 127 -8.75 -4.68 11.75
CA ILE A 127 -10.02 -4.05 12.16
C ILE A 127 -10.33 -4.26 13.64
N PRO A 128 -10.35 -5.49 14.21
CA PRO A 128 -10.61 -5.66 15.62
C PRO A 128 -9.61 -4.96 16.55
N ALA A 129 -8.35 -4.84 16.13
CA ALA A 129 -7.34 -4.11 16.91
C ALA A 129 -7.59 -2.60 16.89
N MET A 130 -7.96 -2.03 15.74
CA MET A 130 -8.37 -0.63 15.62
C MET A 130 -9.65 -0.33 16.42
N GLN A 131 -10.62 -1.24 16.42
CA GLN A 131 -11.85 -1.12 17.24
C GLN A 131 -11.51 -1.01 18.73
N ARG A 132 -10.57 -1.84 19.23
CA ARG A 132 -10.07 -1.75 20.62
C ARG A 132 -9.39 -0.43 20.94
N ARG A 133 -8.79 0.23 19.92
CA ARG A 133 -8.18 1.57 20.04
C ARG A 133 -9.20 2.71 19.96
N GLY A 134 -10.46 2.42 19.60
CA GLY A 134 -11.52 3.41 19.45
C GLY A 134 -11.52 4.10 18.08
N GLY A 135 -10.83 3.58 17.09
CA GLY A 135 -10.75 4.11 15.73
C GLY A 135 -9.43 3.82 15.03
N GLY A 136 -9.26 4.34 13.82
CA GLY A 136 -8.02 4.14 13.07
C GLY A 136 -8.09 4.56 11.61
N SER A 137 -6.98 4.35 10.89
CA SER A 137 -6.89 4.57 9.44
C SER A 137 -6.37 3.32 8.74
N LEU A 138 -7.23 2.72 7.91
CA LEU A 138 -6.92 1.58 7.06
C LEU A 138 -6.73 2.06 5.62
N ILE A 139 -5.54 1.84 5.06
CA ILE A 139 -5.17 2.37 3.75
C ILE A 139 -4.71 1.20 2.86
N PHE A 140 -5.22 1.16 1.63
CA PHE A 140 -4.83 0.16 0.64
C PHE A 140 -4.10 0.82 -0.53
N THR A 141 -3.14 0.10 -1.11
CA THR A 141 -2.55 0.46 -2.40
C THR A 141 -3.32 -0.23 -3.52
N SER A 142 -4.04 0.57 -4.32
CA SER A 142 -4.60 0.15 -5.59
C SER A 142 -3.78 0.77 -6.74
N THR A 143 -4.41 1.15 -7.84
CA THR A 143 -3.78 1.74 -9.02
C THR A 143 -4.83 2.44 -9.88
N PHE A 144 -4.40 3.34 -10.76
CA PHE A 144 -5.25 3.88 -11.82
C PHE A 144 -5.64 2.82 -12.86
N VAL A 145 -4.82 1.76 -13.03
CA VAL A 145 -5.07 0.65 -13.97
C VAL A 145 -6.23 -0.21 -13.47
N GLY A 146 -7.24 -0.40 -14.31
CA GLY A 146 -8.48 -1.10 -13.92
C GLY A 146 -9.47 -0.24 -13.12
N TYR A 147 -9.09 1.02 -12.82
CA TYR A 147 -9.98 2.00 -12.20
C TYR A 147 -10.38 3.12 -13.18
N THR A 148 -9.43 3.81 -13.79
CA THR A 148 -9.67 4.89 -14.75
C THR A 148 -9.31 4.50 -16.19
N VAL A 149 -8.36 3.59 -16.37
CA VAL A 149 -7.92 3.11 -17.68
C VAL A 149 -7.73 1.59 -17.69
N GLY A 150 -7.94 0.96 -18.86
CA GLY A 150 -7.49 -0.40 -19.15
C GLY A 150 -6.10 -0.36 -19.78
N MET A 151 -5.18 -1.21 -19.32
CA MET A 151 -3.88 -1.41 -19.94
C MET A 151 -3.79 -2.83 -20.51
N PRO A 152 -3.55 -3.01 -21.81
CA PRO A 152 -3.36 -4.33 -22.40
C PRO A 152 -2.28 -5.14 -21.66
N GLY A 153 -2.53 -6.43 -21.49
CA GLY A 153 -1.58 -7.34 -20.83
C GLY A 153 -1.61 -7.33 -19.29
N THR A 154 -2.55 -6.61 -18.66
CA THR A 154 -2.60 -6.46 -17.19
C THR A 154 -3.84 -7.07 -16.55
N ALA A 155 -4.52 -8.02 -17.18
CA ALA A 155 -5.85 -8.48 -16.77
C ALA A 155 -5.91 -8.91 -15.30
N ALA A 156 -5.00 -9.78 -14.85
CA ALA A 156 -4.96 -10.27 -13.47
C ALA A 156 -4.66 -9.15 -12.46
N TYR A 157 -3.69 -8.31 -12.77
CA TYR A 157 -3.32 -7.15 -11.96
C TYR A 157 -4.49 -6.18 -11.82
N ALA A 158 -5.06 -5.75 -12.96
CA ALA A 158 -6.17 -4.80 -13.00
C ALA A 158 -7.38 -5.31 -12.22
N ALA A 159 -7.78 -6.58 -12.44
CA ALA A 159 -8.89 -7.20 -11.72
C ALA A 159 -8.63 -7.24 -10.20
N SER A 160 -7.43 -7.66 -9.77
CA SER A 160 -7.07 -7.73 -8.35
C SER A 160 -7.13 -6.36 -7.67
N LYS A 161 -6.59 -5.32 -8.34
CA LYS A 161 -6.55 -3.96 -7.81
C LYS A 161 -7.93 -3.25 -7.87
N ALA A 162 -8.76 -3.54 -8.86
CA ALA A 162 -10.15 -3.10 -8.89
C ALA A 162 -10.95 -3.75 -7.74
N GLY A 163 -10.70 -5.03 -7.43
CA GLY A 163 -11.29 -5.72 -6.28
C GLY A 163 -10.95 -5.06 -4.95
N VAL A 164 -9.74 -4.53 -4.79
CA VAL A 164 -9.34 -3.76 -3.60
C VAL A 164 -10.22 -2.51 -3.42
N ILE A 165 -10.61 -1.84 -4.51
CA ILE A 165 -11.51 -0.67 -4.42
C ILE A 165 -12.91 -1.08 -3.92
N GLY A 166 -13.43 -2.22 -4.39
CA GLY A 166 -14.70 -2.78 -3.87
C GLY A 166 -14.62 -3.09 -2.38
N LEU A 167 -13.55 -3.79 -1.95
CA LEU A 167 -13.27 -4.09 -0.54
C LEU A 167 -13.19 -2.80 0.29
N MET A 168 -12.41 -1.84 -0.14
CA MET A 168 -12.21 -0.55 0.54
C MET A 168 -13.55 0.18 0.77
N LYS A 169 -14.41 0.28 -0.26
CA LYS A 169 -15.70 0.96 -0.16
C LYS A 169 -16.64 0.28 0.83
N THR A 170 -16.71 -1.05 0.79
CA THR A 170 -17.52 -1.83 1.72
C THR A 170 -17.05 -1.62 3.16
N LEU A 171 -15.76 -1.75 3.42
CA LEU A 171 -15.18 -1.54 4.75
C LEU A 171 -15.35 -0.10 5.24
N ALA A 172 -15.27 0.90 4.36
CA ALA A 172 -15.51 2.29 4.74
C ALA A 172 -16.95 2.51 5.26
N ALA A 173 -17.92 1.90 4.59
CA ALA A 173 -19.33 1.98 5.01
C ALA A 173 -19.58 1.22 6.32
N GLU A 174 -19.01 0.04 6.49
CA GLU A 174 -19.16 -0.79 7.69
C GLU A 174 -18.51 -0.16 8.94
N LEU A 175 -17.34 0.46 8.77
CA LEU A 175 -16.45 0.84 9.87
C LEU A 175 -16.52 2.33 10.24
N GLY A 176 -17.12 3.15 9.39
CA GLY A 176 -17.31 4.58 9.64
C GLY A 176 -17.96 4.88 11.00
N PRO A 177 -19.07 4.20 11.39
CA PRO A 177 -19.68 4.39 12.71
C PRO A 177 -18.78 4.05 13.90
N GLN A 178 -17.66 3.33 13.65
CA GLN A 178 -16.70 2.90 14.67
C GLN A 178 -15.43 3.78 14.67
N GLY A 179 -15.45 4.91 13.95
CA GLY A 179 -14.31 5.82 13.87
C GLY A 179 -13.12 5.31 13.06
N ILE A 180 -13.29 4.26 12.26
CA ILE A 180 -12.25 3.75 11.37
C ILE A 180 -12.47 4.29 9.96
N ARG A 181 -11.49 5.04 9.46
CA ARG A 181 -11.47 5.52 8.08
C ARG A 181 -10.80 4.49 7.17
N VAL A 182 -11.37 4.25 6.02
CA VAL A 182 -10.83 3.29 5.05
C VAL A 182 -10.72 3.94 3.68
N ASN A 183 -9.52 4.01 3.14
CA ASN A 183 -9.23 4.68 1.87
C ASN A 183 -8.26 3.85 1.01
N ALA A 184 -8.18 4.17 -0.26
CA ALA A 184 -7.17 3.62 -1.16
C ALA A 184 -6.36 4.74 -1.82
N ILE A 185 -5.03 4.53 -1.91
CA ILE A 185 -4.14 5.34 -2.75
C ILE A 185 -4.01 4.67 -4.13
N LEU A 186 -4.09 5.44 -5.19
CA LEU A 186 -3.99 4.98 -6.57
C LEU A 186 -2.82 5.69 -7.27
N PRO A 187 -1.58 5.17 -7.10
CA PRO A 187 -0.41 5.75 -7.75
C PRO A 187 -0.48 5.63 -9.27
N GLY A 188 0.06 6.63 -9.96
CA GLY A 188 0.50 6.52 -11.34
C GLY A 188 1.83 5.77 -11.46
N GLY A 189 2.50 5.89 -12.60
CA GLY A 189 3.85 5.36 -12.77
C GLY A 189 4.76 5.93 -11.69
N THR A 190 5.33 5.05 -10.87
CA THR A 190 6.21 5.40 -9.76
C THR A 190 7.55 4.70 -9.93
N ALA A 191 8.67 5.39 -9.71
CA ALA A 191 10.02 4.85 -9.84
C ALA A 191 10.32 3.85 -8.71
N THR A 192 9.95 2.59 -8.91
CA THR A 192 10.12 1.49 -7.96
C THR A 192 10.71 0.29 -8.68
N SER A 193 11.35 -0.63 -7.94
CA SER A 193 11.86 -1.88 -8.52
C SER A 193 10.78 -2.72 -9.22
N MET A 194 9.53 -2.66 -8.76
CA MET A 194 8.41 -3.31 -9.43
C MET A 194 8.09 -2.68 -10.79
N ALA A 195 8.21 -1.36 -10.90
CA ALA A 195 7.92 -0.63 -12.13
C ALA A 195 9.07 -0.71 -13.15
N GLU A 196 10.32 -0.96 -12.71
CA GLU A 196 11.47 -1.10 -13.63
C GLU A 196 11.30 -2.28 -14.60
N ALA A 197 10.57 -3.33 -14.20
CA ALA A 197 10.23 -4.43 -15.11
C ALA A 197 9.38 -3.99 -16.33
N TRP A 198 8.77 -2.81 -16.29
CA TRP A 198 7.93 -2.27 -17.38
C TRP A 198 8.66 -1.26 -18.27
N VAL A 199 9.79 -0.72 -17.80
CA VAL A 199 10.53 0.38 -18.42
C VAL A 199 12.01 -0.01 -18.64
N ASP A 200 12.21 -1.21 -19.16
CA ASP A 200 13.51 -1.84 -19.38
C ASP A 200 14.31 -1.20 -20.55
N THR A 201 13.70 -0.27 -21.30
CA THR A 201 14.38 0.52 -22.33
C THR A 201 14.06 2.02 -22.20
N PRO A 202 14.95 2.92 -22.72
CA PRO A 202 14.70 4.36 -22.72
C PRO A 202 13.40 4.75 -23.42
N GLU A 203 13.04 4.04 -24.49
CA GLU A 203 11.83 4.30 -25.26
C GLU A 203 10.56 3.96 -24.46
N LYS A 204 10.56 2.82 -23.75
CA LYS A 204 9.46 2.46 -22.84
C LYS A 204 9.36 3.43 -21.68
N LEU A 205 10.49 3.86 -21.12
CA LEU A 205 10.50 4.88 -20.07
C LEU A 205 9.88 6.17 -20.56
N ALA A 206 10.32 6.70 -21.71
CA ALA A 206 9.79 7.91 -22.31
C ALA A 206 8.29 7.79 -22.63
N PHE A 207 7.84 6.61 -23.10
CA PHE A 207 6.43 6.33 -23.34
C PHE A 207 5.64 6.41 -22.04
N VAL A 208 6.05 5.72 -20.98
CA VAL A 208 5.37 5.73 -19.68
C VAL A 208 5.33 7.14 -19.07
N GLU A 209 6.44 7.88 -19.14
CA GLU A 209 6.49 9.27 -18.67
C GLU A 209 5.58 10.19 -19.49
N GLY A 210 5.54 9.98 -20.80
CA GLY A 210 4.66 10.70 -21.74
C GLY A 210 3.18 10.55 -21.45
N LEU A 211 2.75 9.41 -20.87
CA LEU A 211 1.35 9.18 -20.47
C LEU A 211 0.88 10.12 -19.36
N HIS A 212 1.79 10.58 -18.50
CA HIS A 212 1.46 11.49 -17.41
C HIS A 212 1.37 12.93 -17.88
N ALA A 213 0.41 13.69 -17.38
CA ALA A 213 0.34 15.14 -17.66
C ALA A 213 1.59 15.88 -17.16
N LEU A 214 2.18 15.40 -16.03
CA LEU A 214 3.42 15.94 -15.47
C LEU A 214 4.69 15.48 -16.20
N LYS A 215 4.57 14.62 -17.25
CA LYS A 215 5.67 14.13 -18.10
C LYS A 215 6.84 13.50 -17.34
N ARG A 216 6.55 12.87 -16.22
CA ARG A 216 7.49 12.10 -15.41
C ARG A 216 6.75 11.06 -14.55
N ARG A 217 7.49 10.10 -14.05
CA ARG A 217 7.03 9.22 -12.98
C ARG A 217 7.11 9.93 -11.63
N ALA A 218 6.28 9.50 -10.68
CA ALA A 218 6.40 9.92 -9.29
C ALA A 218 7.63 9.27 -8.63
N THR A 219 8.16 9.90 -7.60
CA THR A 219 9.06 9.22 -6.65
C THR A 219 8.23 8.49 -5.58
N PRO A 220 8.77 7.43 -4.95
CA PRO A 220 8.10 6.76 -3.83
C PRO A 220 7.74 7.71 -2.68
N GLU A 221 8.58 8.70 -2.41
CA GLU A 221 8.36 9.71 -1.36
C GLU A 221 7.16 10.62 -1.67
N GLU A 222 6.91 10.94 -2.93
CA GLU A 222 5.73 11.72 -3.33
C GLU A 222 4.43 10.96 -3.02
N ILE A 223 4.43 9.64 -3.27
CA ILE A 223 3.30 8.77 -2.91
C ILE A 223 3.18 8.64 -1.39
N ALA A 224 4.30 8.43 -0.68
CA ALA A 224 4.32 8.29 0.78
C ALA A 224 3.72 9.51 1.50
N ARG A 225 3.92 10.73 0.98
CA ARG A 225 3.29 11.95 1.54
C ARG A 225 1.76 11.91 1.44
N SER A 226 1.22 11.38 0.37
CA SER A 226 -0.23 11.21 0.23
C SER A 226 -0.77 10.12 1.16
N VAL A 227 0.02 9.06 1.39
CA VAL A 227 -0.31 8.04 2.39
C VAL A 227 -0.29 8.63 3.80
N LEU A 228 0.68 9.49 4.12
CA LEU A 228 0.74 10.23 5.40
C LEU A 228 -0.51 11.09 5.62
N TYR A 229 -0.98 11.80 4.59
CA TYR A 229 -2.25 12.53 4.66
C TYR A 229 -3.40 11.61 5.07
N LEU A 230 -3.56 10.46 4.38
CA LEU A 230 -4.63 9.51 4.69
C LEU A 230 -4.47 8.86 6.08
N ALA A 231 -3.25 8.69 6.57
CA ALA A 231 -2.94 8.12 7.87
C ALA A 231 -3.24 9.08 9.03
N SER A 232 -3.11 10.36 8.81
CA SER A 232 -3.18 11.41 9.85
C SER A 232 -4.59 12.01 10.02
N ASP A 233 -4.76 12.82 11.05
CA ASP A 233 -5.99 13.56 11.32
C ASP A 233 -6.28 14.66 10.28
N ALA A 234 -5.32 15.02 9.42
CA ALA A 234 -5.55 15.88 8.28
C ALA A 234 -6.61 15.35 7.31
N SER A 235 -6.84 14.04 7.32
CA SER A 235 -7.88 13.37 6.52
C SER A 235 -9.07 12.89 7.37
N SER A 236 -9.35 13.54 8.51
CA SER A 236 -10.38 13.13 9.48
C SER A 236 -11.80 12.97 8.89
N PHE A 237 -12.08 13.63 7.77
CA PHE A 237 -13.36 13.53 7.06
C PHE A 237 -13.26 12.78 5.72
N SER A 238 -12.17 12.01 5.50
CA SER A 238 -11.93 11.24 4.28
C SER A 238 -12.06 9.74 4.54
N THR A 239 -13.14 9.12 4.05
CA THR A 239 -13.33 7.66 4.06
C THR A 239 -14.03 7.23 2.78
N GLY A 240 -13.77 6.00 2.30
CA GLY A 240 -14.32 5.48 1.05
C GLY A 240 -13.71 6.10 -0.21
N SER A 241 -12.62 6.84 -0.07
CA SER A 241 -11.99 7.56 -1.19
C SER A 241 -10.95 6.70 -1.91
N ALA A 242 -11.04 6.68 -3.24
CA ALA A 242 -10.00 6.19 -4.15
C ALA A 242 -9.17 7.40 -4.60
N MET A 243 -8.08 7.69 -3.89
CA MET A 243 -7.28 8.90 -4.10
C MET A 243 -6.25 8.69 -5.21
N LEU A 244 -6.48 9.30 -6.36
CA LEU A 244 -5.52 9.31 -7.48
C LEU A 244 -4.31 10.20 -7.12
N VAL A 245 -3.12 9.61 -7.20
CA VAL A 245 -1.82 10.30 -7.09
C VAL A 245 -0.99 9.84 -8.30
N ASP A 246 -1.42 10.27 -9.46
CA ASP A 246 -1.09 9.63 -10.73
C ASP A 246 -0.46 10.58 -11.77
N GLY A 247 -0.07 11.78 -11.34
CA GLY A 247 0.53 12.77 -12.24
C GLY A 247 -0.34 13.12 -13.46
N GLY A 248 -1.65 12.84 -13.36
CA GLY A 248 -2.62 13.12 -14.39
C GLY A 248 -2.67 12.08 -15.51
N VAL A 249 -2.14 10.86 -15.34
CA VAL A 249 -2.22 9.80 -16.36
C VAL A 249 -3.67 9.41 -16.66
N SER A 250 -4.56 9.48 -15.68
CA SER A 250 -5.99 9.16 -15.85
C SER A 250 -6.75 10.13 -16.76
N ILE A 251 -6.27 11.36 -16.93
CA ILE A 251 -6.96 12.44 -17.66
C ILE A 251 -6.20 12.91 -18.90
N ASN A 252 -4.91 12.56 -19.00
CA ASN A 252 -4.07 12.99 -20.11
C ASN A 252 -4.44 12.25 -21.41
N ARG A 253 -4.48 12.98 -22.53
CA ARG A 253 -4.79 12.47 -23.87
C ARG A 253 -3.70 12.77 -24.88
N THR A 254 -2.61 13.40 -24.46
CA THR A 254 -1.51 13.87 -25.35
C THR A 254 -0.16 13.37 -24.85
#